data_09742bcba2d31942adcfed157933e669
#
_entry.id   09742bcba2d31942adcfed157933e669
#
_cell.length_a   1.000
_cell.length_b   1.000
_cell.length_c   1.000
_cell.angle_alpha   90.00
_cell.angle_beta   90.00
_cell.angle_gamma   90.00
#
_symmetry.space_group_name_H-M   'P 1'
#
loop_
_entity.id
_entity.type
_entity.pdbx_description
1 polymer ?
#
loop_
_entity_poly.entity_id
_entity_poly.type
_entity_poly.pdbx_seq_one_letter_code
_entity_poly.pdbx_strand_id
1 'polypeptide(L)'
;WGFNNFSTQTILDATKRDIPEVEVTLGKGTNYVTLEPQGEITALLPNDISTEDFKYNYTLNANTVEAPVEKGQVLGTITATFNGKEYGSLPLVASIAVDADPLLYNLDRIQRFFSQLWVKIILVILLVFIVYLIIRRLFFRGRRGGRRGGYSYSGGSHYSGRRRRR
;
A
#
# COMPACT_ATOMS: atom_id res chain seq x y z
N TRP A 1 -8.74 22.07 58.15
CA TRP A 1 -9.10 23.06 57.13
C TRP A 1 -8.72 22.53 55.75
N GLY A 2 -7.58 21.92 55.56
CA GLY A 2 -7.11 21.42 54.24
C GLY A 2 -7.89 20.23 53.69
N PHE A 3 -8.36 19.31 54.51
CA PHE A 3 -9.04 18.09 54.08
C PHE A 3 -10.44 18.30 53.44
N ASN A 4 -11.08 19.42 53.71
CA ASN A 4 -12.42 19.71 53.17
C ASN A 4 -12.39 20.50 51.85
N ASN A 5 -11.21 21.00 51.43
CA ASN A 5 -11.07 21.86 50.26
C ASN A 5 -10.41 21.18 49.07
N PHE A 6 -9.96 19.94 49.25
CA PHE A 6 -9.30 19.16 48.21
C PHE A 6 -9.94 17.78 48.09
N SER A 7 -10.10 17.31 46.88
CA SER A 7 -10.57 15.96 46.58
C SER A 7 -9.75 15.32 45.45
N THR A 8 -9.63 14.00 45.49
CA THR A 8 -9.06 13.27 44.38
C THR A 8 -10.10 13.19 43.29
N GLN A 9 -9.78 13.72 42.12
CA GLN A 9 -10.66 13.72 40.95
C GLN A 9 -9.97 13.01 39.79
N THR A 10 -10.76 12.26 39.01
CA THR A 10 -10.29 11.68 37.75
C THR A 10 -10.37 12.76 36.67
N ILE A 11 -9.19 13.17 36.17
CA ILE A 11 -9.05 14.21 35.16
C ILE A 11 -9.27 13.62 33.76
N LEU A 12 -8.76 12.43 33.56
CA LEU A 12 -8.80 11.73 32.27
C LEU A 12 -9.00 10.24 32.51
N ASP A 13 -9.94 9.66 31.75
CA ASP A 13 -10.26 8.25 31.76
C ASP A 13 -10.63 7.75 30.34
N ALA A 14 -10.95 6.47 30.22
CA ALA A 14 -11.35 5.84 28.96
C ALA A 14 -12.70 6.35 28.42
N THR A 15 -13.47 7.16 29.17
CA THR A 15 -14.77 7.71 28.71
C THR A 15 -14.59 8.96 27.85
N LYS A 16 -13.38 9.53 27.80
CA LYS A 16 -13.07 10.66 26.94
C LYS A 16 -13.31 10.30 25.47
N ARG A 17 -14.18 11.07 24.82
CA ARG A 17 -14.67 10.77 23.45
C ARG A 17 -14.16 11.71 22.35
N ASP A 18 -13.68 12.90 22.73
CA ASP A 18 -13.15 13.89 21.78
C ASP A 18 -11.69 13.59 21.40
N ILE A 19 -11.40 12.33 21.10
CA ILE A 19 -10.07 11.90 20.69
C ILE A 19 -10.04 11.79 19.18
N PRO A 20 -9.03 12.34 18.48
CA PRO A 20 -8.92 12.24 17.04
C PRO A 20 -8.78 10.78 16.59
N GLU A 21 -9.39 10.46 15.45
CA GLU A 21 -9.22 9.16 14.80
C GLU A 21 -7.93 9.15 13.99
N VAL A 22 -7.34 7.96 13.84
CA VAL A 22 -6.18 7.74 12.98
C VAL A 22 -6.63 7.03 11.71
N GLU A 23 -6.20 7.56 10.56
CA GLU A 23 -6.47 6.93 9.27
C GLU A 23 -5.67 5.63 9.12
N VAL A 24 -6.34 4.54 8.68
CA VAL A 24 -5.72 3.25 8.42
C VAL A 24 -5.72 2.98 6.93
N THR A 25 -4.53 2.86 6.36
CA THR A 25 -4.36 2.47 4.96
C THR A 25 -4.30 0.95 4.83
N LEU A 26 -4.78 0.42 3.71
CA LEU A 26 -4.84 -1.01 3.40
C LEU A 26 -5.69 -1.83 4.39
N GLY A 27 -6.56 -1.16 5.17
CA GLY A 27 -7.47 -1.82 6.11
C GLY A 27 -8.64 -2.52 5.43
N LYS A 28 -9.09 -3.61 6.03
CA LYS A 28 -10.27 -4.36 5.57
C LYS A 28 -11.52 -3.83 6.27
N GLY A 29 -12.41 -3.21 5.51
CA GLY A 29 -13.74 -2.80 5.99
C GLY A 29 -13.80 -1.47 6.72
N THR A 30 -12.69 -0.93 7.21
CA THR A 30 -12.60 0.40 7.81
C THR A 30 -11.29 1.07 7.46
N ASN A 31 -11.33 2.40 7.27
CA ASN A 31 -10.17 3.22 6.97
C ASN A 31 -9.74 4.08 8.16
N TYR A 32 -10.40 3.94 9.30
CA TYR A 32 -10.12 4.71 10.50
C TYR A 32 -10.16 3.81 11.73
N VAL A 33 -9.33 4.16 12.71
CA VAL A 33 -9.34 3.53 14.02
C VAL A 33 -9.54 4.61 15.09
N THR A 34 -10.50 4.38 15.97
CA THR A 34 -10.74 5.20 17.17
C THR A 34 -9.70 4.89 18.21
N LEU A 35 -9.26 5.90 18.95
CA LEU A 35 -8.29 5.76 20.02
C LEU A 35 -8.96 5.85 21.39
N GLU A 36 -8.37 5.15 22.35
CA GLU A 36 -8.77 5.19 23.75
C GLU A 36 -7.55 5.43 24.63
N PRO A 37 -7.66 6.24 25.71
CA PRO A 37 -6.58 6.36 26.68
C PRO A 37 -6.39 5.03 27.41
N GLN A 38 -5.15 4.60 27.55
CA GLN A 38 -4.83 3.40 28.34
C GLN A 38 -4.62 3.76 29.81
N GLY A 39 -5.69 3.69 30.59
CA GLY A 39 -5.66 4.01 32.00
C GLY A 39 -6.42 5.28 32.35
N GLU A 40 -6.14 5.83 33.53
CA GLU A 40 -6.76 7.04 34.05
C GLU A 40 -5.71 7.98 34.70
N ILE A 41 -5.97 9.27 34.65
CA ILE A 41 -5.20 10.27 35.39
C ILE A 41 -6.07 10.78 36.51
N THR A 42 -5.58 10.61 37.77
CA THR A 42 -6.22 11.16 38.96
C THR A 42 -5.28 12.17 39.60
N ALA A 43 -5.81 13.28 40.12
CA ALA A 43 -5.06 14.24 40.83
C ALA A 43 -5.87 14.77 42.02
N LEU A 44 -5.14 15.19 43.05
CA LEU A 44 -5.69 15.93 44.20
C LEU A 44 -5.87 17.40 43.80
N LEU A 45 -7.11 17.80 43.63
CA LEU A 45 -7.49 19.13 43.16
C LEU A 45 -8.31 19.86 44.18
N PRO A 46 -8.22 21.21 44.27
CA PRO A 46 -9.18 22.02 44.95
C PRO A 46 -10.59 21.77 44.46
N ASN A 47 -11.59 21.78 45.31
CA ASN A 47 -12.99 21.47 44.97
C ASN A 47 -13.65 22.50 44.03
N ASP A 48 -13.01 23.64 43.82
CA ASP A 48 -13.43 24.71 42.93
C ASP A 48 -12.95 24.52 41.47
N ILE A 49 -12.07 23.54 41.21
CA ILE A 49 -11.58 23.23 39.90
C ILE A 49 -12.42 22.09 39.29
N SER A 50 -13.00 22.35 38.11
CA SER A 50 -13.72 21.33 37.35
C SER A 50 -12.76 20.56 36.42
N THR A 51 -13.07 19.30 36.19
CA THR A 51 -12.36 18.48 35.18
C THR A 51 -12.56 19.03 33.75
N GLU A 52 -13.57 19.88 33.51
CA GLU A 52 -13.80 20.53 32.23
C GLU A 52 -12.82 21.69 31.95
N ASP A 53 -12.16 22.20 32.98
CA ASP A 53 -11.17 23.27 32.83
C ASP A 53 -9.82 22.79 32.29
N PHE A 54 -9.63 21.48 32.21
CA PHE A 54 -8.42 20.87 31.69
C PHE A 54 -8.38 20.90 30.15
N LYS A 55 -7.22 21.26 29.64
CA LYS A 55 -6.91 21.17 28.19
C LYS A 55 -6.20 19.85 27.90
N TYR A 56 -6.65 19.18 26.84
CA TYR A 56 -6.08 17.92 26.40
C TYR A 56 -5.32 18.12 25.10
N ASN A 57 -4.04 17.78 25.12
CA ASN A 57 -3.18 17.85 23.95
C ASN A 57 -2.95 16.42 23.43
N TYR A 58 -3.22 16.22 22.15
CA TYR A 58 -3.04 14.94 21.48
C TYR A 58 -1.77 14.98 20.64
N THR A 59 -0.90 14.00 20.84
CA THR A 59 0.30 13.81 20.04
C THR A 59 0.21 12.42 19.39
N LEU A 60 -0.08 12.37 18.08
CA LEU A 60 -0.13 11.10 17.34
C LEU A 60 1.26 10.74 16.84
N ASN A 61 1.61 9.46 16.88
CA ASN A 61 2.87 8.95 16.34
C ASN A 61 2.92 9.10 14.82
N ALA A 62 1.75 8.95 14.16
CA ALA A 62 1.57 9.18 12.73
C ALA A 62 0.11 9.56 12.47
N ASN A 63 -0.13 10.36 11.43
CA ASN A 63 -1.49 10.71 11.01
C ASN A 63 -2.18 9.54 10.27
N THR A 64 -1.39 8.66 9.67
CA THR A 64 -1.84 7.47 8.95
C THR A 64 -1.02 6.26 9.37
N VAL A 65 -1.67 5.11 9.51
CA VAL A 65 -1.03 3.84 9.90
C VAL A 65 -1.42 2.78 8.88
N GLU A 66 -0.46 1.94 8.50
CA GLU A 66 -0.71 0.82 7.58
C GLU A 66 -1.24 -0.39 8.35
N ALA A 67 -2.34 -1.01 7.86
CA ALA A 67 -2.86 -2.25 8.42
C ALA A 67 -1.86 -3.42 8.25
N PRO A 68 -1.83 -4.40 9.16
CA PRO A 68 -2.77 -4.60 10.26
C PRO A 68 -2.48 -3.72 11.49
N VAL A 69 -3.55 -3.27 12.16
CA VAL A 69 -3.49 -2.59 13.45
C VAL A 69 -4.09 -3.50 14.51
N GLU A 70 -3.35 -3.76 15.57
CA GLU A 70 -3.83 -4.60 16.66
C GLU A 70 -4.60 -3.77 17.69
N LYS A 71 -5.64 -4.36 18.31
CA LYS A 71 -6.32 -3.75 19.44
C LYS A 71 -5.34 -3.55 20.60
N GLY A 72 -5.28 -2.33 21.15
CA GLY A 72 -4.33 -1.97 22.21
C GLY A 72 -2.97 -1.50 21.69
N GLN A 73 -2.78 -1.43 20.38
CA GLN A 73 -1.54 -0.84 19.81
C GLN A 73 -1.46 0.64 20.11
N VAL A 74 -0.30 1.09 20.63
CA VAL A 74 -0.06 2.50 20.97
C VAL A 74 0.15 3.32 19.69
N LEU A 75 -0.75 4.27 19.43
CA LEU A 75 -0.73 5.13 18.25
C LEU A 75 -0.51 6.60 18.56
N GLY A 76 -0.48 6.97 19.86
CA GLY A 76 -0.27 8.34 20.28
C GLY A 76 -0.17 8.48 21.79
N THR A 77 -0.23 9.73 22.23
CA THR A 77 -0.24 10.12 23.65
C THR A 77 -1.21 11.27 23.86
N ILE A 78 -1.96 11.24 24.95
CA ILE A 78 -2.79 12.34 25.41
C ILE A 78 -2.19 12.91 26.71
N THR A 79 -2.07 14.23 26.77
CA THR A 79 -1.54 14.95 27.92
C THR A 79 -2.60 15.91 28.48
N ALA A 80 -2.88 15.82 29.78
CA ALA A 80 -3.78 16.71 30.45
C ALA A 80 -3.02 17.90 31.06
N THR A 81 -3.43 19.12 30.71
CA THR A 81 -2.80 20.37 31.19
C THR A 81 -3.85 21.30 31.75
N PHE A 82 -3.45 22.02 32.85
CA PHE A 82 -4.27 23.10 33.47
C PHE A 82 -3.37 24.25 33.84
N ASN A 83 -3.74 25.47 33.47
CA ASN A 83 -2.96 26.68 33.66
C ASN A 83 -1.47 26.57 33.25
N GLY A 84 -1.22 25.85 32.13
CA GLY A 84 0.15 25.63 31.62
C GLY A 84 0.97 24.59 32.36
N LYS A 85 0.41 23.95 33.40
CA LYS A 85 1.03 22.86 34.13
C LYS A 85 0.48 21.51 33.62
N GLU A 86 1.38 20.57 33.37
CA GLU A 86 1.03 19.20 33.04
C GLU A 86 0.69 18.39 34.29
N TYR A 87 -0.43 17.69 34.28
CA TYR A 87 -0.92 16.82 35.35
C TYR A 87 -0.69 15.34 35.09
N GLY A 88 -0.43 14.98 33.85
CA GLY A 88 -0.10 13.63 33.44
C GLY A 88 -0.31 13.38 31.97
N SER A 89 0.21 12.25 31.51
CA SER A 89 0.03 11.79 30.12
C SER A 89 -0.28 10.29 30.09
N LEU A 90 -1.11 9.89 29.13
CA LEU A 90 -1.48 8.49 28.90
C LEU A 90 -1.22 8.11 27.44
N PRO A 91 -0.81 6.86 27.19
CA PRO A 91 -0.77 6.37 25.83
C PRO A 91 -2.19 6.24 25.24
N LEU A 92 -2.33 6.61 23.99
CA LEU A 92 -3.54 6.39 23.19
C LEU A 92 -3.37 5.09 22.41
N VAL A 93 -4.31 4.17 22.62
CA VAL A 93 -4.27 2.85 22.01
C VAL A 93 -5.47 2.65 21.08
N ALA A 94 -5.30 1.80 20.09
CA ALA A 94 -6.38 1.41 19.18
C ALA A 94 -7.49 0.67 19.93
N SER A 95 -8.73 1.15 19.83
CA SER A 95 -9.90 0.55 20.48
C SER A 95 -10.35 -0.76 19.81
N ILE A 96 -10.08 -0.89 18.51
CA ILE A 96 -10.42 -2.06 17.69
C ILE A 96 -9.20 -2.54 16.91
N ALA A 97 -9.21 -3.82 16.53
CA ALA A 97 -8.25 -4.34 15.56
C ALA A 97 -8.74 -4.06 14.14
N VAL A 98 -7.82 -3.75 13.23
CA VAL A 98 -8.09 -3.57 11.80
C VAL A 98 -7.18 -4.51 11.02
N ASP A 99 -7.77 -5.53 10.40
CA ASP A 99 -7.03 -6.47 9.55
C ASP A 99 -6.60 -5.82 8.24
N ALA A 100 -5.50 -6.29 7.66
CA ALA A 100 -5.09 -5.88 6.33
C ALA A 100 -5.99 -6.50 5.25
N ASP A 101 -6.35 -5.72 4.24
CA ASP A 101 -7.02 -6.25 3.06
C ASP A 101 -5.98 -6.92 2.14
N PRO A 102 -6.06 -8.26 1.93
CA PRO A 102 -5.08 -8.98 1.14
C PRO A 102 -5.02 -8.53 -0.32
N LEU A 103 -6.11 -8.01 -0.88
CA LEU A 103 -6.15 -7.51 -2.25
C LEU A 103 -5.44 -6.16 -2.35
N LEU A 104 -5.75 -5.22 -1.47
CA LEU A 104 -5.11 -3.91 -1.42
C LEU A 104 -3.62 -4.02 -1.09
N TYR A 105 -3.27 -4.88 -0.15
CA TYR A 105 -1.88 -5.13 0.24
C TYR A 105 -1.05 -5.69 -0.94
N ASN A 106 -1.59 -6.64 -1.69
CA ASN A 106 -0.90 -7.19 -2.86
C ASN A 106 -0.78 -6.16 -3.99
N LEU A 107 -1.81 -5.34 -4.24
CA LEU A 107 -1.77 -4.29 -5.25
C LEU A 107 -0.75 -3.21 -4.89
N ASP A 108 -0.71 -2.77 -3.62
CA ASP A 108 0.27 -1.79 -3.15
C ASP A 108 1.71 -2.33 -3.29
N ARG A 109 1.93 -3.60 -2.93
CA ARG A 109 3.23 -4.25 -3.10
C ARG A 109 3.67 -4.31 -4.55
N ILE A 110 2.75 -4.63 -5.47
CA ILE A 110 3.01 -4.63 -6.91
C ILE A 110 3.33 -3.22 -7.39
N GLN A 111 2.56 -2.21 -6.97
CA GLN A 111 2.78 -0.82 -7.35
C GLN A 111 4.13 -0.31 -6.85
N ARG A 112 4.51 -0.59 -5.60
CA ARG A 112 5.84 -0.24 -5.04
C ARG A 112 6.96 -0.93 -5.82
N PHE A 113 6.77 -2.19 -6.24
CA PHE A 113 7.74 -2.92 -7.06
C PHE A 113 7.96 -2.24 -8.43
N PHE A 114 6.86 -1.88 -9.14
CA PHE A 114 6.95 -1.21 -10.42
C PHE A 114 7.40 0.26 -10.33
N SER A 115 7.30 0.88 -9.18
CA SER A 115 7.78 2.25 -8.96
C SER A 115 9.31 2.35 -8.89
N GLN A 116 10.02 1.25 -8.65
CA GLN A 116 11.47 1.22 -8.57
C GLN A 116 12.12 1.54 -9.92
N LEU A 117 13.09 2.44 -9.92
CA LEU A 117 13.74 2.94 -11.13
C LEU A 117 14.33 1.84 -12.02
N TRP A 118 14.96 0.84 -11.41
CA TRP A 118 15.58 -0.25 -12.16
C TRP A 118 14.56 -1.14 -12.88
N VAL A 119 13.35 -1.32 -12.32
CA VAL A 119 12.24 -2.04 -12.97
C VAL A 119 11.76 -1.27 -14.21
N LYS A 120 11.65 0.06 -14.12
CA LYS A 120 11.31 0.92 -15.26
C LYS A 120 12.34 0.80 -16.38
N ILE A 121 13.63 0.76 -16.04
CA ILE A 121 14.72 0.59 -17.01
C ILE A 121 14.61 -0.76 -17.71
N ILE A 122 14.39 -1.85 -16.96
CA ILE A 122 14.22 -3.20 -17.53
C ILE A 122 13.00 -3.24 -18.47
N LEU A 123 11.87 -2.61 -18.09
CA LEU A 123 10.67 -2.53 -18.91
C LEU A 123 10.93 -1.81 -20.25
N VAL A 124 11.67 -0.70 -20.22
CA VAL A 124 12.04 0.04 -21.43
C VAL A 124 12.94 -0.81 -22.34
N ILE A 125 13.95 -1.49 -21.77
CA ILE A 125 14.84 -2.38 -22.53
C ILE A 125 14.03 -3.52 -23.18
N LEU A 126 13.11 -4.13 -22.45
CA LEU A 126 12.25 -5.19 -22.94
C LEU A 126 11.34 -4.70 -24.07
N LEU A 127 10.77 -3.50 -23.95
CA LEU A 127 9.95 -2.89 -25.00
C LEU A 127 10.77 -2.65 -26.27
N VAL A 128 11.97 -2.07 -26.16
CA VAL A 128 12.88 -1.87 -27.28
C VAL A 128 13.24 -3.21 -27.92
N PHE A 129 13.50 -4.24 -27.12
CA PHE A 129 13.79 -5.58 -27.64
C PHE A 129 12.62 -6.20 -28.40
N ILE A 130 11.38 -6.04 -27.90
CA ILE A 130 10.16 -6.49 -28.59
C ILE A 130 10.01 -5.78 -29.96
N VAL A 131 10.17 -4.45 -29.96
CA VAL A 131 10.12 -3.65 -31.19
C VAL A 131 11.19 -4.13 -32.19
N TYR A 132 12.40 -4.37 -31.71
CA TYR A 132 13.49 -4.93 -32.54
C TYR A 132 13.12 -6.28 -33.14
N LEU A 133 12.50 -7.20 -32.37
CA LEU A 133 12.06 -8.50 -32.87
C LEU A 133 10.95 -8.36 -33.92
N ILE A 134 10.01 -7.42 -33.73
CA ILE A 134 8.94 -7.14 -34.70
C ILE A 134 9.54 -6.63 -36.02
N ILE A 135 10.43 -5.65 -35.95
CA ILE A 135 11.12 -5.08 -37.13
C ILE A 135 11.92 -6.20 -37.84
N ARG A 136 12.69 -6.95 -37.09
CA ARG A 136 13.44 -8.10 -37.65
C ARG A 136 12.53 -9.10 -38.36
N ARG A 137 11.37 -9.42 -37.76
CA ARG A 137 10.40 -10.36 -38.35
C ARG A 137 9.77 -9.81 -39.64
N LEU A 138 9.47 -8.50 -39.68
CA LEU A 138 8.91 -7.84 -40.86
C LEU A 138 9.93 -7.76 -42.00
N PHE A 139 11.16 -7.35 -41.71
CA PHE A 139 12.20 -7.18 -42.72
C PHE A 139 12.78 -8.53 -43.20
N PHE A 140 12.92 -9.54 -42.33
CA PHE A 140 13.47 -10.83 -42.73
C PHE A 140 12.41 -11.78 -43.35
N ARG A 141 11.12 -11.52 -43.18
CA ARG A 141 10.06 -12.32 -43.81
C ARG A 141 9.92 -12.05 -45.32
N GLY A 142 10.51 -10.95 -45.85
CA GLY A 142 10.47 -10.56 -47.26
C GLY A 142 11.54 -11.19 -48.17
N ARG A 143 12.53 -11.98 -47.63
CA ARG A 143 13.63 -12.50 -48.48
C ARG A 143 13.60 -14.01 -48.74
N ARG A 144 12.52 -14.71 -48.46
CA ARG A 144 12.34 -16.13 -48.84
C ARG A 144 11.31 -16.31 -49.98
N GLY A 145 11.40 -15.49 -51.01
CA GLY A 145 10.58 -15.61 -52.19
C GLY A 145 11.37 -15.28 -53.42
N GLY A 146 12.18 -16.21 -53.95
CA GLY A 146 12.88 -15.90 -55.17
C GLY A 146 13.94 -16.93 -55.59
N ARG A 147 13.60 -18.20 -55.68
CA ARG A 147 14.35 -19.15 -56.52
C ARG A 147 13.38 -20.18 -57.07
N ARG A 148 12.60 -19.77 -58.07
CA ARG A 148 12.03 -20.59 -59.10
C ARG A 148 12.61 -20.04 -60.39
N GLY A 149 13.49 -20.81 -61.02
CA GLY A 149 14.05 -20.46 -62.32
C GLY A 149 15.03 -21.52 -62.75
N GLY A 150 14.53 -22.55 -63.34
CA GLY A 150 15.35 -23.56 -63.98
C GLY A 150 14.51 -24.26 -65.02
N TYR A 151 14.23 -23.54 -66.11
CA TYR A 151 13.75 -24.18 -67.32
C TYR A 151 14.87 -24.94 -67.91
N SER A 152 14.75 -26.26 -68.02
CA SER A 152 15.53 -27.05 -68.95
C SER A 152 14.59 -27.57 -70.02
N TYR A 153 14.61 -26.90 -71.15
CA TYR A 153 14.03 -27.29 -72.41
C TYR A 153 15.15 -28.03 -73.14
N SER A 154 15.01 -29.32 -73.32
CA SER A 154 15.80 -30.03 -74.29
C SER A 154 14.88 -30.88 -75.16
N GLY A 155 14.60 -30.34 -76.32
CA GLY A 155 14.02 -31.05 -77.41
C GLY A 155 15.08 -31.92 -78.14
N GLY A 156 14.66 -32.93 -78.73
CA GLY A 156 15.52 -33.80 -79.53
C GLY A 156 14.66 -35.01 -79.97
N SER A 157 14.04 -34.84 -80.91
CA SER A 157 13.57 -35.46 -82.21
C SER A 157 14.37 -36.70 -82.60
N HIS A 158 13.55 -37.54 -83.30
CA HIS A 158 13.90 -38.48 -84.32
C HIS A 158 14.51 -39.85 -83.92
N TYR A 159 14.05 -40.89 -84.41
CA TYR A 159 13.74 -41.51 -85.70
C TYR A 159 13.29 -42.94 -85.39
N SER A 160 12.14 -43.47 -86.00
CA SER A 160 12.02 -44.27 -87.16
C SER A 160 12.77 -45.58 -87.25
N GLY A 161 12.08 -46.62 -87.45
CA GLY A 161 12.59 -47.85 -87.95
C GLY A 161 11.92 -49.10 -87.42
N ARG A 162 10.82 -49.50 -87.94
CA ARG A 162 10.58 -50.44 -89.03
C ARG A 162 11.15 -51.85 -88.81
N ARG A 163 10.26 -52.76 -88.91
CA ARG A 163 10.31 -54.13 -89.49
C ARG A 163 10.46 -55.26 -88.45
N ARG A 164 9.49 -56.06 -88.49
CA ARG A 164 9.03 -57.18 -89.31
C ARG A 164 9.36 -58.55 -88.74
N ARG A 165 8.33 -59.36 -88.69
CA ARG A 165 8.26 -60.81 -88.93
C ARG A 165 8.89 -61.69 -87.85
N ARG A 166 8.29 -62.63 -87.30
CA ARG A 166 7.33 -63.71 -87.81
C ARG A 166 6.54 -64.19 -86.57
#